data_8df19d9ffe04d6ab333f1518f086b121
#
_entry.id   8df19d9ffe04d6ab333f1518f086b121
#
_cell.length_a   1.000
_cell.length_b   1.000
_cell.length_c   1.000
_cell.angle_alpha   90.00
_cell.angle_beta   90.00
_cell.angle_gamma   90.00
#
_symmetry.space_group_name_H-M   'P 1'
#
loop_
_entity.id
_entity.type
_entity.pdbx_description
1 polymer ?
#
loop_
_entity_poly.entity_id
_entity_poly.type
_entity_poly.pdbx_seq_one_letter_code
_entity_poly.pdbx_strand_id
1 'polypeptide(L)'
;MRRRRGTGGAVIRVSIVGLGSIGQDVLKAVQARPGLQLVSVVDPAFVGRDAGEVAGVGACGVTVVGGALEAFAGDLEVALVLTGSSVADVEPVIEAASARGVNVISTCEDLAYADLATPQLARRIDTRAREGGITVLGTGVNPGFVMDRLPLTLAAACVRVDHVHVTRIVDAAKRRAPLRAKVGAGLTVEEFHAGVAARTLGHRGFGESCALVGLGLGLALDDIKTTIDPVVADRPGIPPGRVAGLRQSAIGLRGGREIVRLDLEMSIAAPEPRDAIVIQGDPPLDLVIRGGTHGDRGTVGAVLSAIPGVIAAPPGLKTVLDLALLA
;
A
#
# COMPACT_ATOMS: atom_id res chain seq x y z
N MET A 1 -19.83 23.25 17.45
CA MET A 1 -19.46 22.83 18.82
C MET A 1 -19.65 21.31 18.92
N ARG A 2 -18.63 20.51 18.58
CA ARG A 2 -18.67 19.05 18.63
C ARG A 2 -18.48 18.59 20.08
N ARG A 3 -19.42 17.84 20.62
CA ARG A 3 -19.37 17.25 21.97
C ARG A 3 -18.15 16.30 22.04
N ARG A 4 -17.22 16.55 22.97
CA ARG A 4 -16.22 15.58 23.40
C ARG A 4 -16.98 14.39 24.01
N ARG A 5 -16.97 13.23 23.33
CA ARG A 5 -17.44 11.95 23.89
C ARG A 5 -16.35 11.40 24.81
N GLY A 6 -16.77 10.94 25.98
CA GLY A 6 -15.92 10.44 27.03
C GLY A 6 -15.19 9.14 26.69
N THR A 7 -14.25 8.74 27.52
CA THR A 7 -13.23 7.70 27.44
C THR A 7 -13.74 6.24 27.50
N GLY A 8 -14.86 5.96 26.84
CA GLY A 8 -15.22 4.61 26.38
C GLY A 8 -15.06 4.64 24.87
N GLY A 9 -14.03 4.02 24.31
CA GLY A 9 -13.73 4.11 22.88
C GLY A 9 -14.94 3.71 22.04
N ALA A 10 -15.46 4.67 21.23
CA ALA A 10 -16.53 4.37 20.30
C ALA A 10 -16.05 3.29 19.33
N VAL A 11 -16.86 2.24 19.12
CA VAL A 11 -16.57 1.19 18.15
C VAL A 11 -16.64 1.80 16.76
N ILE A 12 -15.56 1.67 15.99
CA ILE A 12 -15.45 2.14 14.61
C ILE A 12 -16.03 1.06 13.69
N ARG A 13 -17.02 1.43 12.89
CA ARG A 13 -17.66 0.54 11.94
C ARG A 13 -16.95 0.60 10.60
N VAL A 14 -16.52 -0.56 10.12
CA VAL A 14 -15.73 -0.71 8.91
C VAL A 14 -16.43 -1.59 7.89
N SER A 15 -16.28 -1.24 6.61
CA SER A 15 -16.60 -2.08 5.46
C SER A 15 -15.33 -2.60 4.81
N ILE A 16 -15.37 -3.79 4.23
CA ILE A 16 -14.29 -4.34 3.40
C ILE A 16 -14.78 -4.44 1.97
N VAL A 17 -14.06 -3.85 1.02
CA VAL A 17 -14.30 -3.95 -0.41
C VAL A 17 -13.16 -4.75 -1.05
N GLY A 18 -13.50 -5.93 -1.55
CA GLY A 18 -12.55 -6.94 -2.03
C GLY A 18 -12.20 -7.98 -0.95
N LEU A 19 -12.69 -9.21 -1.12
CA LEU A 19 -12.48 -10.33 -0.20
C LEU A 19 -11.48 -11.36 -0.78
N GLY A 20 -10.51 -10.86 -1.54
CA GLY A 20 -9.33 -11.63 -1.97
C GLY A 20 -8.43 -11.95 -0.76
N SER A 21 -7.24 -12.46 -0.99
CA SER A 21 -6.34 -12.89 0.10
C SER A 21 -6.04 -11.79 1.12
N ILE A 22 -5.76 -10.55 0.68
CA ILE A 22 -5.54 -9.42 1.61
C ILE A 22 -6.84 -9.08 2.34
N GLY A 23 -7.98 -9.06 1.65
CA GLY A 23 -9.29 -8.79 2.26
C GLY A 23 -9.66 -9.79 3.35
N GLN A 24 -9.40 -11.07 3.13
CA GLN A 24 -9.60 -12.13 4.14
C GLN A 24 -8.70 -11.92 5.36
N ASP A 25 -7.43 -11.56 5.15
CA ASP A 25 -6.49 -11.28 6.26
C ASP A 25 -6.86 -10.00 7.02
N VAL A 26 -7.33 -8.96 6.32
CA VAL A 26 -7.87 -7.73 6.94
C VAL A 26 -9.13 -8.06 7.75
N LEU A 27 -10.05 -8.88 7.23
CA LEU A 27 -11.25 -9.31 7.95
C LEU A 27 -10.89 -10.01 9.27
N LYS A 28 -9.97 -10.98 9.23
CA LYS A 28 -9.47 -11.67 10.44
C LYS A 28 -8.92 -10.68 11.47
N ALA A 29 -8.15 -9.71 11.00
CA ALA A 29 -7.52 -8.73 11.87
C ALA A 29 -8.53 -7.71 12.43
N VAL A 30 -9.57 -7.33 11.66
CA VAL A 30 -10.69 -6.50 12.14
C VAL A 30 -11.45 -7.21 13.24
N GLN A 31 -11.79 -8.48 13.05
CA GLN A 31 -12.50 -9.27 14.07
C GLN A 31 -11.70 -9.46 15.36
N ALA A 32 -10.38 -9.56 15.25
CA ALA A 32 -9.49 -9.72 16.40
C ALA A 32 -9.17 -8.40 17.12
N ARG A 33 -9.46 -7.24 16.54
CA ARG A 33 -9.08 -5.93 17.10
C ARG A 33 -10.24 -5.30 17.87
N PRO A 34 -10.12 -5.15 19.21
CA PRO A 34 -11.11 -4.42 19.98
C PRO A 34 -11.31 -2.99 19.42
N GLY A 35 -12.56 -2.53 19.42
CA GLY A 35 -12.90 -1.18 18.92
C GLY A 35 -13.15 -1.09 17.43
N LEU A 36 -13.02 -2.19 16.66
CA LEU A 36 -13.46 -2.28 15.27
C LEU A 36 -14.66 -3.22 15.15
N GLN A 37 -15.61 -2.88 14.29
CA GLN A 37 -16.76 -3.70 13.95
C GLN A 37 -16.90 -3.80 12.43
N LEU A 38 -16.83 -5.03 11.91
CA LEU A 38 -17.17 -5.29 10.52
C LEU A 38 -18.69 -5.20 10.34
N VAL A 39 -19.16 -4.34 9.44
CA VAL A 39 -20.60 -4.14 9.20
C VAL A 39 -21.05 -4.53 7.80
N SER A 40 -20.15 -4.50 6.81
CA SER A 40 -20.46 -4.92 5.45
C SER A 40 -19.20 -5.41 4.71
N VAL A 41 -19.39 -6.25 3.71
CA VAL A 41 -18.34 -6.76 2.82
C VAL A 41 -18.84 -6.78 1.39
N VAL A 42 -18.02 -6.26 0.48
CA VAL A 42 -18.30 -6.21 -0.97
C VAL A 42 -17.31 -7.10 -1.70
N ASP A 43 -17.84 -8.10 -2.41
CA ASP A 43 -17.05 -8.85 -3.39
C ASP A 43 -18.00 -9.59 -4.35
N PRO A 44 -18.01 -9.28 -5.66
CA PRO A 44 -18.88 -9.91 -6.62
C PRO A 44 -18.74 -11.44 -6.72
N ALA A 45 -17.55 -11.99 -6.36
CA ALA A 45 -17.30 -13.44 -6.44
C ALA A 45 -17.95 -14.25 -5.31
N PHE A 46 -18.38 -13.60 -4.21
CA PHE A 46 -18.87 -14.27 -3.01
C PHE A 46 -20.26 -13.81 -2.54
N VAL A 47 -21.02 -13.13 -3.40
CA VAL A 47 -22.36 -12.60 -3.07
C VAL A 47 -23.26 -13.66 -2.44
N GLY A 48 -23.93 -13.28 -1.34
CA GLY A 48 -24.83 -14.13 -0.58
C GLY A 48 -24.17 -15.08 0.43
N ARG A 49 -22.83 -15.17 0.44
CA ARG A 49 -22.09 -15.98 1.42
C ARG A 49 -21.79 -15.20 2.68
N ASP A 50 -21.60 -15.88 3.80
CA ASP A 50 -21.04 -15.25 5.02
C ASP A 50 -19.57 -14.91 4.82
N ALA A 51 -19.19 -13.69 5.13
CA ALA A 51 -17.83 -13.19 4.92
C ALA A 51 -16.78 -13.90 5.80
N GLY A 52 -17.14 -14.27 7.02
CA GLY A 52 -16.28 -15.02 7.93
C GLY A 52 -16.04 -16.45 7.46
N GLU A 53 -17.04 -17.11 6.90
CA GLU A 53 -16.89 -18.43 6.28
C GLU A 53 -15.94 -18.37 5.07
N VAL A 54 -16.10 -17.36 4.21
CA VAL A 54 -15.18 -17.13 3.08
C VAL A 54 -13.76 -16.89 3.56
N ALA A 55 -13.57 -16.16 4.66
CA ALA A 55 -12.27 -15.90 5.25
C ALA A 55 -11.70 -17.06 6.07
N GLY A 56 -12.49 -18.13 6.31
CA GLY A 56 -12.07 -19.32 7.08
C GLY A 56 -11.97 -19.11 8.59
N VAL A 57 -12.80 -18.21 9.15
CA VAL A 57 -12.86 -17.92 10.61
C VAL A 57 -14.21 -18.31 11.25
N GLY A 58 -15.07 -19.01 10.51
CA GLY A 58 -16.44 -19.31 10.91
C GLY A 58 -17.40 -18.17 10.60
N ALA A 59 -18.70 -18.42 10.74
CA ALA A 59 -19.73 -17.44 10.43
C ALA A 59 -19.57 -16.18 11.32
N CYS A 60 -19.61 -15.01 10.69
CA CYS A 60 -19.54 -13.71 11.37
C CYS A 60 -20.84 -12.92 11.30
N GLY A 61 -21.88 -13.43 10.62
CA GLY A 61 -23.17 -12.78 10.47
C GLY A 61 -23.20 -11.62 9.46
N VAL A 62 -22.12 -11.44 8.68
CA VAL A 62 -22.04 -10.42 7.63
C VAL A 62 -22.11 -11.08 6.27
N THR A 63 -23.21 -10.84 5.57
CA THR A 63 -23.41 -11.37 4.19
C THR A 63 -22.65 -10.48 3.20
N VAL A 64 -21.92 -11.13 2.28
CA VAL A 64 -21.21 -10.45 1.19
C VAL A 64 -22.22 -9.93 0.17
N VAL A 65 -22.09 -8.65 -0.20
CA VAL A 65 -22.91 -8.00 -1.23
C VAL A 65 -22.10 -7.70 -2.51
N GLY A 66 -22.79 -7.41 -3.60
CA GLY A 66 -22.17 -7.21 -4.91
C GLY A 66 -21.68 -5.80 -5.20
N GLY A 67 -22.16 -4.78 -4.47
CA GLY A 67 -21.92 -3.39 -4.80
C GLY A 67 -21.64 -2.49 -3.60
N ALA A 68 -20.76 -1.50 -3.80
CA ALA A 68 -20.36 -0.57 -2.75
C ALA A 68 -21.52 0.35 -2.29
N LEU A 69 -22.38 0.79 -3.19
CA LEU A 69 -23.54 1.65 -2.83
C LEU A 69 -24.50 0.97 -1.87
N GLU A 70 -24.71 -0.33 -2.03
CA GLU A 70 -25.51 -1.16 -1.14
C GLU A 70 -24.81 -1.32 0.22
N ALA A 71 -23.51 -1.67 0.20
CA ALA A 71 -22.71 -1.87 1.40
C ALA A 71 -22.59 -0.61 2.28
N PHE A 72 -22.63 0.57 1.67
CA PHE A 72 -22.46 1.87 2.34
C PHE A 72 -23.79 2.52 2.73
N ALA A 73 -24.91 1.83 2.64
CA ALA A 73 -26.22 2.35 3.01
C ALA A 73 -26.43 2.48 4.53
N GLY A 74 -25.63 1.76 5.33
CA GLY A 74 -25.71 1.76 6.80
C GLY A 74 -24.83 2.80 7.47
N ASP A 75 -24.81 2.72 8.81
CA ASP A 75 -23.95 3.56 9.65
C ASP A 75 -22.49 3.00 9.61
N LEU A 76 -21.64 3.67 8.87
CA LEU A 76 -20.28 3.24 8.50
C LEU A 76 -19.32 4.44 8.55
N GLU A 77 -18.14 4.26 9.13
CA GLU A 77 -17.14 5.32 9.22
C GLU A 77 -16.01 5.19 8.19
N VAL A 78 -15.60 3.96 7.86
CA VAL A 78 -14.45 3.71 6.97
C VAL A 78 -14.67 2.51 6.07
N ALA A 79 -14.42 2.66 4.78
CA ALA A 79 -14.31 1.58 3.81
C ALA A 79 -12.83 1.22 3.57
N LEU A 80 -12.49 -0.05 3.74
CA LEU A 80 -11.18 -0.62 3.46
C LEU A 80 -11.23 -1.23 2.06
N VAL A 81 -10.66 -0.52 1.07
CA VAL A 81 -10.73 -0.86 -0.37
C VAL A 81 -9.47 -1.63 -0.76
N LEU A 82 -9.63 -2.93 -0.95
CA LEU A 82 -8.54 -3.90 -1.11
C LEU A 82 -8.58 -4.54 -2.51
N THR A 83 -9.02 -3.75 -3.49
CA THR A 83 -9.16 -4.10 -4.89
C THR A 83 -8.25 -3.22 -5.74
N GLY A 84 -7.85 -3.72 -6.91
CA GLY A 84 -7.16 -2.93 -7.93
C GLY A 84 -5.80 -2.36 -7.49
N SER A 85 -5.01 -1.95 -8.46
CA SER A 85 -3.71 -1.32 -8.24
C SER A 85 -3.62 0.06 -8.92
N SER A 86 -4.55 0.38 -9.81
CA SER A 86 -4.65 1.69 -10.46
C SER A 86 -5.72 2.56 -9.80
N VAL A 87 -5.52 3.87 -9.84
CA VAL A 87 -6.50 4.85 -9.32
C VAL A 87 -7.85 4.70 -10.00
N ALA A 88 -7.86 4.42 -11.32
CA ALA A 88 -9.08 4.22 -12.09
C ALA A 88 -9.91 3.01 -11.61
N ASP A 89 -9.26 1.96 -11.11
CA ASP A 89 -9.95 0.75 -10.61
C ASP A 89 -10.73 1.04 -9.31
N VAL A 90 -10.25 1.98 -8.50
CA VAL A 90 -10.82 2.29 -7.18
C VAL A 90 -11.70 3.54 -7.16
N GLU A 91 -11.62 4.39 -8.21
CA GLU A 91 -12.41 5.63 -8.31
C GLU A 91 -13.92 5.40 -8.12
N PRO A 92 -14.57 4.37 -8.74
CA PRO A 92 -16.01 4.16 -8.56
C PRO A 92 -16.41 3.86 -7.11
N VAL A 93 -15.54 3.18 -6.36
CA VAL A 93 -15.79 2.90 -4.93
C VAL A 93 -15.60 4.17 -4.09
N ILE A 94 -14.61 5.01 -4.44
CA ILE A 94 -14.40 6.32 -3.78
C ILE A 94 -15.60 7.24 -4.03
N GLU A 95 -16.18 7.24 -5.24
CA GLU A 95 -17.40 7.98 -5.55
C GLU A 95 -18.59 7.53 -4.67
N ALA A 96 -18.79 6.22 -4.57
CA ALA A 96 -19.85 5.66 -3.73
C ALA A 96 -19.65 6.02 -2.25
N ALA A 97 -18.41 6.00 -1.77
CA ALA A 97 -18.05 6.37 -0.40
C ALA A 97 -18.29 7.86 -0.14
N SER A 98 -17.87 8.74 -1.08
CA SER A 98 -18.11 10.18 -1.00
C SER A 98 -19.60 10.53 -0.92
N ALA A 99 -20.43 9.88 -1.75
CA ALA A 99 -21.89 10.08 -1.71
C ALA A 99 -22.55 9.68 -0.38
N ARG A 100 -21.85 8.91 0.46
CA ARG A 100 -22.34 8.38 1.75
C ARG A 100 -21.59 8.96 2.97
N GLY A 101 -20.62 9.84 2.77
CA GLY A 101 -19.82 10.39 3.87
C GLY A 101 -18.90 9.37 4.54
N VAL A 102 -18.46 8.34 3.81
CA VAL A 102 -17.63 7.23 4.30
C VAL A 102 -16.17 7.48 3.93
N ASN A 103 -15.27 7.50 4.91
CA ASN A 103 -13.84 7.62 4.65
C ASN A 103 -13.30 6.38 3.92
N VAL A 104 -12.21 6.53 3.16
CA VAL A 104 -11.61 5.45 2.36
C VAL A 104 -10.16 5.24 2.71
N ILE A 105 -9.77 3.99 2.96
CA ILE A 105 -8.37 3.54 3.01
C ILE A 105 -8.22 2.46 1.94
N SER A 106 -7.29 2.65 1.00
CA SER A 106 -7.09 1.70 -0.09
C SER A 106 -5.66 1.16 -0.14
N THR A 107 -5.52 -0.10 -0.55
CA THR A 107 -4.22 -0.71 -0.87
C THR A 107 -3.82 -0.50 -2.33
N CYS A 108 -4.54 0.33 -3.08
CA CYS A 108 -4.18 0.73 -4.43
C CYS A 108 -2.83 1.47 -4.41
N GLU A 109 -1.82 0.89 -5.04
CA GLU A 109 -0.45 1.39 -5.02
C GLU A 109 -0.34 2.77 -5.67
N ASP A 110 -1.00 2.99 -6.81
CA ASP A 110 -0.97 4.28 -7.52
C ASP A 110 -1.68 5.39 -6.72
N LEU A 111 -2.60 5.05 -5.81
CA LEU A 111 -3.30 6.01 -4.96
C LEU A 111 -2.43 6.57 -3.83
N ALA A 112 -1.31 5.91 -3.48
CA ALA A 112 -0.43 6.38 -2.43
C ALA A 112 0.14 7.78 -2.71
N TYR A 113 0.37 8.10 -3.99
CA TYR A 113 0.69 9.44 -4.48
C TYR A 113 0.16 9.65 -5.91
N ALA A 114 -1.15 9.74 -6.04
CA ALA A 114 -1.85 9.77 -7.33
C ALA A 114 -1.48 10.98 -8.22
N ASP A 115 -0.97 12.07 -7.64
CA ASP A 115 -0.52 13.24 -8.38
C ASP A 115 0.66 12.94 -9.33
N LEU A 116 1.47 11.92 -9.05
CA LEU A 116 2.63 11.58 -9.87
C LEU A 116 2.23 11.11 -11.28
N ALA A 117 1.35 10.12 -11.36
CA ALA A 117 1.00 9.47 -12.62
C ALA A 117 -0.35 9.93 -13.19
N THR A 118 -1.29 10.34 -12.33
CA THR A 118 -2.67 10.65 -12.69
C THR A 118 -3.18 11.95 -12.05
N PRO A 119 -2.51 13.11 -12.25
CA PRO A 119 -2.82 14.35 -11.52
C PRO A 119 -4.24 14.87 -11.74
N GLN A 120 -4.85 14.60 -12.91
CA GLN A 120 -6.24 14.98 -13.17
C GLN A 120 -7.22 14.16 -12.35
N LEU A 121 -6.95 12.86 -12.22
CA LEU A 121 -7.76 11.93 -11.44
C LEU A 121 -7.59 12.21 -9.94
N ALA A 122 -6.37 12.48 -9.49
CA ALA A 122 -6.07 12.90 -8.13
C ALA A 122 -6.89 14.15 -7.73
N ARG A 123 -6.92 15.17 -8.57
CA ARG A 123 -7.73 16.38 -8.34
C ARG A 123 -9.22 16.09 -8.27
N ARG A 124 -9.76 15.23 -9.15
CA ARG A 124 -11.18 14.83 -9.08
C ARG A 124 -11.51 14.14 -7.77
N ILE A 125 -10.67 13.20 -7.35
CA ILE A 125 -10.84 12.48 -6.08
C ILE A 125 -10.75 13.44 -4.89
N ASP A 126 -9.77 14.35 -4.88
CA ASP A 126 -9.63 15.34 -3.79
C ASP A 126 -10.87 16.25 -3.70
N THR A 127 -11.35 16.76 -4.83
CA THR A 127 -12.55 17.60 -4.88
C THR A 127 -13.76 16.84 -4.33
N ARG A 128 -14.03 15.62 -4.81
CA ARG A 128 -15.15 14.80 -4.35
C ARG A 128 -15.06 14.43 -2.88
N ALA A 129 -13.84 14.09 -2.43
CA ALA A 129 -13.61 13.77 -1.03
C ALA A 129 -13.92 14.97 -0.11
N ARG A 130 -13.53 16.19 -0.53
CA ARG A 130 -13.86 17.43 0.20
C ARG A 130 -15.37 17.72 0.19
N GLU A 131 -16.03 17.58 -0.95
CA GLU A 131 -17.47 17.77 -1.09
C GLU A 131 -18.26 16.76 -0.24
N GLY A 132 -17.84 15.49 -0.23
CA GLY A 132 -18.42 14.43 0.60
C GLY A 132 -18.03 14.49 2.08
N GLY A 133 -17.12 15.39 2.47
CA GLY A 133 -16.64 15.50 3.85
C GLY A 133 -15.82 14.28 4.31
N ILE A 134 -15.19 13.54 3.38
CA ILE A 134 -14.43 12.32 3.65
C ILE A 134 -12.95 12.50 3.44
N THR A 135 -12.16 11.62 4.05
CA THR A 135 -10.73 11.46 3.80
C THR A 135 -10.49 10.20 2.99
N VAL A 136 -9.67 10.31 1.94
CA VAL A 136 -9.23 9.21 1.08
C VAL A 136 -7.73 9.04 1.23
N LEU A 137 -7.26 7.80 1.49
CA LEU A 137 -5.86 7.46 1.66
C LEU A 137 -5.49 6.21 0.87
N GLY A 138 -4.39 6.28 0.11
CA GLY A 138 -3.66 5.11 -0.38
C GLY A 138 -2.55 4.71 0.59
N THR A 139 -2.50 3.44 1.02
CA THR A 139 -1.45 2.95 1.92
C THR A 139 -1.28 1.43 1.85
N GLY A 140 -0.14 0.96 2.35
CA GLY A 140 0.21 -0.45 2.43
C GLY A 140 1.58 -0.63 3.07
N VAL A 141 2.20 -1.79 2.88
CA VAL A 141 3.58 -1.99 3.31
C VAL A 141 4.56 -1.28 2.37
N ASN A 142 4.21 -1.19 1.07
CA ASN A 142 4.98 -0.52 0.02
C ASN A 142 4.12 -0.38 -1.25
N PRO A 143 3.78 0.86 -1.66
CA PRO A 143 3.97 2.12 -0.95
C PRO A 143 3.13 2.25 0.33
N GLY A 144 3.55 3.14 1.23
CA GLY A 144 2.82 3.51 2.42
C GLY A 144 3.57 3.32 3.75
N PHE A 145 4.66 2.51 3.79
CA PHE A 145 5.41 2.31 5.02
C PHE A 145 6.92 2.11 4.80
N VAL A 146 7.37 0.94 4.33
CA VAL A 146 8.79 0.54 4.42
C VAL A 146 9.71 1.41 3.58
N MET A 147 9.28 1.81 2.38
CA MET A 147 10.14 2.53 1.43
C MET A 147 9.86 4.03 1.32
N ASP A 148 8.95 4.53 2.14
CA ASP A 148 8.58 5.96 2.20
C ASP A 148 8.44 6.47 3.63
N ARG A 149 7.39 6.11 4.36
CA ARG A 149 7.11 6.63 5.70
C ARG A 149 8.18 6.28 6.73
N LEU A 150 8.70 5.05 6.72
CA LEU A 150 9.71 4.60 7.68
C LEU A 150 11.05 5.35 7.52
N PRO A 151 11.64 5.48 6.31
CA PRO A 151 12.83 6.31 6.13
C PRO A 151 12.61 7.77 6.53
N LEU A 152 11.43 8.36 6.27
CA LEU A 152 11.11 9.72 6.72
C LEU A 152 10.99 9.83 8.24
N THR A 153 10.45 8.80 8.90
CA THR A 153 10.42 8.75 10.38
C THR A 153 11.82 8.74 10.97
N LEU A 154 12.76 8.01 10.36
CA LEU A 154 14.17 8.03 10.76
C LEU A 154 14.82 9.38 10.46
N ALA A 155 14.56 9.95 9.28
CA ALA A 155 15.08 11.24 8.86
C ALA A 155 14.69 12.40 9.80
N ALA A 156 13.58 12.26 10.53
CA ALA A 156 13.17 13.25 11.54
C ALA A 156 14.18 13.43 12.69
N ALA A 157 15.12 12.49 12.87
CA ALA A 157 16.22 12.62 13.82
C ALA A 157 17.48 13.32 13.23
N CYS A 158 17.48 13.68 11.93
CA CYS A 158 18.58 14.32 11.25
C CYS A 158 18.38 15.85 11.19
N VAL A 159 19.43 16.61 11.47
CA VAL A 159 19.46 18.07 11.25
C VAL A 159 19.55 18.37 9.74
N ARG A 160 20.19 17.48 8.99
CA ARG A 160 20.32 17.58 7.54
C ARG A 160 20.28 16.18 6.91
N VAL A 161 19.58 16.05 5.80
CA VAL A 161 19.56 14.83 4.97
C VAL A 161 20.13 15.16 3.61
N ASP A 162 21.18 14.46 3.20
CA ASP A 162 21.84 14.64 1.92
C ASP A 162 21.40 13.57 0.90
N HIS A 163 21.14 12.34 1.38
CA HIS A 163 20.70 11.23 0.54
C HIS A 163 19.97 10.16 1.38
N VAL A 164 18.96 9.55 0.81
CA VAL A 164 18.22 8.41 1.40
C VAL A 164 18.30 7.23 0.45
N HIS A 165 18.84 6.11 0.93
CA HIS A 165 18.84 4.85 0.20
C HIS A 165 18.07 3.78 0.96
N VAL A 166 17.03 3.23 0.34
CA VAL A 166 16.24 2.12 0.89
C VAL A 166 16.42 0.89 0.03
N THR A 167 16.81 -0.21 0.64
CA THR A 167 16.92 -1.52 -0.01
C THR A 167 15.92 -2.48 0.61
N ARG A 168 15.17 -3.18 -0.24
CA ARG A 168 14.25 -4.23 0.17
C ARG A 168 14.55 -5.52 -0.58
N ILE A 169 14.88 -6.60 0.14
CA ILE A 169 15.13 -7.92 -0.43
C ILE A 169 14.09 -8.90 0.10
N VAL A 170 13.31 -9.49 -0.80
CA VAL A 170 12.19 -10.37 -0.50
C VAL A 170 12.40 -11.74 -1.12
N ASP A 171 12.36 -12.79 -0.29
CA ASP A 171 12.32 -14.17 -0.81
C ASP A 171 10.91 -14.48 -1.33
N ALA A 172 10.78 -14.52 -2.66
CA ALA A 172 9.52 -14.78 -3.33
C ALA A 172 9.06 -16.25 -3.20
N ALA A 173 9.95 -17.19 -2.84
CA ALA A 173 9.56 -18.58 -2.62
C ALA A 173 8.53 -18.73 -1.48
N LYS A 174 8.60 -17.86 -0.49
CA LYS A 174 7.70 -17.82 0.67
C LYS A 174 6.40 -17.05 0.42
N ARG A 175 6.20 -16.57 -0.80
CA ARG A 175 5.06 -15.72 -1.16
C ARG A 175 4.02 -16.51 -1.94
N ARG A 176 2.79 -15.96 -1.99
CA ARG A 176 1.64 -16.53 -2.71
C ARG A 176 1.93 -16.69 -4.21
N ALA A 177 1.30 -17.70 -4.85
CA ALA A 177 1.47 -17.97 -6.28
C ALA A 177 1.25 -16.73 -7.19
N PRO A 178 0.24 -15.86 -6.98
CA PRO A 178 0.08 -14.66 -7.79
C PRO A 178 1.27 -13.70 -7.70
N LEU A 179 1.93 -13.58 -6.53
CA LEU A 179 3.10 -12.74 -6.40
C LEU A 179 4.32 -13.36 -7.10
N ARG A 180 4.49 -14.69 -7.01
CA ARG A 180 5.55 -15.40 -7.74
C ARG A 180 5.41 -15.24 -9.26
N ALA A 181 4.18 -15.25 -9.77
CA ALA A 181 3.92 -14.94 -11.17
C ALA A 181 4.33 -13.51 -11.54
N LYS A 182 3.98 -12.52 -10.72
CA LYS A 182 4.32 -11.09 -10.94
C LYS A 182 5.82 -10.79 -10.95
N VAL A 183 6.65 -11.64 -10.33
CA VAL A 183 8.12 -11.45 -10.37
C VAL A 183 8.79 -12.15 -11.56
N GLY A 184 8.04 -12.85 -12.39
CA GLY A 184 8.53 -13.47 -13.62
C GLY A 184 9.38 -14.72 -13.39
N ALA A 185 9.25 -15.40 -12.24
CA ALA A 185 10.03 -16.59 -11.93
C ALA A 185 9.76 -17.73 -12.95
N GLY A 186 10.83 -18.29 -13.51
CA GLY A 186 10.79 -19.35 -14.52
C GLY A 186 10.69 -18.89 -15.98
N LEU A 187 10.45 -17.59 -16.23
CA LEU A 187 10.42 -17.02 -17.59
C LEU A 187 11.82 -16.99 -18.24
N THR A 188 11.85 -16.88 -19.56
CA THR A 188 13.06 -16.43 -20.26
C THR A 188 13.25 -14.92 -20.03
N VAL A 189 14.44 -14.40 -20.34
CA VAL A 189 14.72 -12.96 -20.26
C VAL A 189 13.84 -12.18 -21.24
N GLU A 190 13.62 -12.73 -22.44
CA GLU A 190 12.76 -12.12 -23.47
C GLU A 190 11.30 -12.06 -23.01
N GLU A 191 10.76 -13.16 -22.48
CA GLU A 191 9.42 -13.22 -21.92
C GLU A 191 9.25 -12.21 -20.75
N PHE A 192 10.30 -12.09 -19.92
CA PHE A 192 10.31 -11.11 -18.82
C PHE A 192 10.21 -9.68 -19.35
N HIS A 193 11.05 -9.28 -20.30
CA HIS A 193 10.99 -7.94 -20.89
C HIS A 193 9.66 -7.67 -21.58
N ALA A 194 9.08 -8.65 -22.27
CA ALA A 194 7.74 -8.54 -22.84
C ALA A 194 6.68 -8.31 -21.76
N GLY A 195 6.76 -9.03 -20.62
CA GLY A 195 5.86 -8.85 -19.49
C GLY A 195 6.00 -7.48 -18.82
N VAL A 196 7.22 -6.94 -18.69
CA VAL A 196 7.45 -5.58 -18.19
C VAL A 196 6.85 -4.55 -19.15
N ALA A 197 7.09 -4.69 -20.46
CA ALA A 197 6.51 -3.78 -21.47
C ALA A 197 4.98 -3.82 -21.48
N ALA A 198 4.37 -4.99 -21.24
CA ALA A 198 2.93 -5.17 -21.11
C ALA A 198 2.38 -4.75 -19.72
N ARG A 199 3.23 -4.31 -18.79
CA ARG A 199 2.88 -3.95 -17.40
C ARG A 199 2.22 -5.08 -16.59
N THR A 200 2.50 -6.34 -16.94
CA THR A 200 2.04 -7.53 -16.21
C THR A 200 3.05 -7.99 -15.15
N LEU A 201 4.32 -7.57 -15.28
CA LEU A 201 5.38 -7.82 -14.31
C LEU A 201 5.83 -6.51 -13.66
N GLY A 202 6.38 -6.62 -12.46
CA GLY A 202 6.88 -5.51 -11.66
C GLY A 202 6.02 -5.20 -10.44
N HIS A 203 6.57 -4.37 -9.57
CA HIS A 203 5.90 -3.83 -8.39
C HIS A 203 5.47 -2.39 -8.67
N ARG A 204 4.18 -2.10 -8.50
CA ARG A 204 3.63 -0.75 -8.67
C ARG A 204 3.94 0.13 -7.46
N GLY A 205 3.86 1.45 -7.63
CA GLY A 205 4.00 2.41 -6.53
C GLY A 205 5.46 2.77 -6.20
N PHE A 206 6.44 2.34 -7.00
CA PHE A 206 7.86 2.62 -6.74
C PHE A 206 8.22 4.08 -6.97
N GLY A 207 7.72 4.68 -8.04
CA GLY A 207 7.84 6.10 -8.31
C GLY A 207 7.14 6.94 -7.25
N GLU A 208 5.94 6.50 -6.84
CA GLU A 208 5.13 7.12 -5.80
C GLU A 208 5.85 7.16 -4.45
N SER A 209 6.45 6.05 -4.01
CA SER A 209 7.27 6.03 -2.78
C SER A 209 8.48 6.95 -2.89
N CYS A 210 9.16 6.98 -4.05
CA CYS A 210 10.29 7.88 -4.28
C CYS A 210 9.88 9.36 -4.19
N ALA A 211 8.75 9.71 -4.82
CA ALA A 211 8.17 11.06 -4.75
C ALA A 211 7.78 11.44 -3.32
N LEU A 212 7.16 10.51 -2.58
CA LEU A 212 6.79 10.72 -1.17
C LEU A 212 8.00 10.98 -0.29
N VAL A 213 9.12 10.27 -0.50
CA VAL A 213 10.37 10.56 0.25
C VAL A 213 10.87 11.96 -0.06
N GLY A 214 10.94 12.35 -1.34
CA GLY A 214 11.31 13.71 -1.73
C GLY A 214 10.42 14.76 -1.08
N LEU A 215 9.10 14.58 -1.17
CA LEU A 215 8.10 15.47 -0.59
C LEU A 215 8.27 15.60 0.93
N GLY A 216 8.41 14.48 1.64
CA GLY A 216 8.56 14.44 3.09
C GLY A 216 9.85 15.06 3.60
N LEU A 217 10.91 15.07 2.77
CA LEU A 217 12.16 15.79 3.04
C LEU A 217 12.07 17.30 2.71
N GLY A 218 10.93 17.78 2.17
CA GLY A 218 10.80 19.15 1.69
C GLY A 218 11.61 19.45 0.42
N LEU A 219 11.97 18.41 -0.33
CA LEU A 219 12.79 18.50 -1.54
C LEU A 219 11.92 18.23 -2.77
N ALA A 220 11.80 19.22 -3.67
CA ALA A 220 11.24 18.99 -4.98
C ALA A 220 12.22 18.15 -5.81
N LEU A 221 11.79 16.96 -6.23
CA LEU A 221 12.54 16.14 -7.20
C LEU A 221 12.24 16.65 -8.60
N ASP A 222 13.27 16.81 -9.42
CA ASP A 222 13.12 17.29 -10.81
C ASP A 222 12.75 16.12 -11.74
N ASP A 223 13.20 14.91 -11.40
CA ASP A 223 12.99 13.70 -12.19
C ASP A 223 12.98 12.47 -11.28
N ILE A 224 12.22 11.45 -11.67
CA ILE A 224 12.19 10.13 -11.05
C ILE A 224 12.37 9.06 -12.13
N LYS A 225 13.51 8.38 -12.09
CA LYS A 225 13.84 7.29 -13.01
C LYS A 225 13.53 5.94 -12.39
N THR A 226 12.79 5.11 -13.10
CA THR A 226 12.48 3.75 -12.65
C THR A 226 13.00 2.72 -13.64
N THR A 227 13.55 1.61 -13.11
CA THR A 227 14.00 0.47 -13.92
C THR A 227 13.43 -0.83 -13.36
N ILE A 228 13.21 -1.82 -14.22
CA ILE A 228 12.82 -3.18 -13.85
C ILE A 228 13.68 -4.15 -14.67
N ASP A 229 14.51 -4.92 -13.99
CA ASP A 229 15.46 -5.84 -14.59
C ASP A 229 15.22 -7.27 -14.08
N PRO A 230 15.48 -8.32 -14.92
CA PRO A 230 15.39 -9.68 -14.48
C PRO A 230 16.55 -10.05 -13.55
N VAL A 231 16.28 -10.81 -12.52
CA VAL A 231 17.30 -11.50 -11.74
C VAL A 231 17.50 -12.87 -12.37
N VAL A 232 18.57 -13.04 -13.16
CA VAL A 232 18.99 -14.34 -13.70
C VAL A 232 20.04 -14.90 -12.76
N ALA A 233 19.67 -15.90 -11.98
CA ALA A 233 20.54 -16.50 -10.99
C ALA A 233 20.21 -17.98 -10.83
N ASP A 234 21.21 -18.77 -10.52
CA ASP A 234 21.02 -20.18 -10.18
C ASP A 234 20.33 -20.26 -8.80
N ARG A 235 19.09 -20.69 -8.78
CA ARG A 235 18.23 -20.76 -7.59
C ARG A 235 17.49 -22.08 -7.53
N PRO A 236 17.26 -22.65 -6.34
CA PRO A 236 16.49 -23.88 -6.18
C PRO A 236 15.10 -23.76 -6.83
N GLY A 237 14.76 -24.71 -7.71
CA GLY A 237 13.47 -24.75 -8.41
C GLY A 237 13.35 -23.82 -9.62
N ILE A 238 14.42 -23.12 -10.00
CA ILE A 238 14.50 -22.33 -11.23
C ILE A 238 15.45 -23.02 -12.20
N PRO A 239 15.04 -23.33 -13.44
CA PRO A 239 15.96 -23.91 -14.45
C PRO A 239 17.13 -22.97 -14.73
N PRO A 240 18.33 -23.50 -15.04
CA PRO A 240 19.48 -22.67 -15.37
C PRO A 240 19.19 -21.69 -16.51
N GLY A 241 19.67 -20.44 -16.38
CA GLY A 241 19.47 -19.37 -17.36
C GLY A 241 18.08 -18.76 -17.40
N ARG A 242 17.16 -19.20 -16.53
CA ARG A 242 15.82 -18.60 -16.39
C ARG A 242 15.80 -17.52 -15.34
N VAL A 243 14.80 -16.68 -15.41
CA VAL A 243 14.55 -15.59 -14.46
C VAL A 243 14.17 -16.19 -13.10
N ALA A 244 14.88 -15.80 -12.04
CA ALA A 244 14.57 -16.16 -10.67
C ALA A 244 13.64 -15.14 -10.01
N GLY A 245 13.51 -13.96 -10.59
CA GLY A 245 12.70 -12.85 -10.06
C GLY A 245 13.06 -11.53 -10.72
N LEU A 246 12.73 -10.42 -10.05
CA LEU A 246 13.01 -9.09 -10.55
C LEU A 246 13.86 -8.27 -9.57
N ARG A 247 14.58 -7.32 -10.14
CA ARG A 247 15.15 -6.17 -9.43
C ARG A 247 14.53 -4.91 -10.00
N GLN A 248 14.08 -4.02 -9.12
CA GLN A 248 13.45 -2.77 -9.50
C GLN A 248 14.08 -1.64 -8.72
N SER A 249 14.32 -0.49 -9.38
CA SER A 249 14.88 0.69 -8.74
C SER A 249 14.05 1.92 -9.07
N ALA A 250 13.99 2.87 -8.13
CA ALA A 250 13.52 4.23 -8.37
C ALA A 250 14.57 5.21 -7.84
N ILE A 251 14.96 6.16 -8.68
CA ILE A 251 15.98 7.15 -8.37
C ILE A 251 15.37 8.54 -8.51
N GLY A 252 15.29 9.26 -7.41
CA GLY A 252 14.83 10.64 -7.35
C GLY A 252 16.00 11.62 -7.49
N LEU A 253 15.92 12.50 -8.49
CA LEU A 253 16.97 13.45 -8.83
C LEU A 253 16.55 14.88 -8.47
N ARG A 254 17.54 15.71 -8.05
CA ARG A 254 17.40 17.14 -7.89
C ARG A 254 18.67 17.83 -8.39
N GLY A 255 18.54 18.70 -9.39
CA GLY A 255 19.69 19.35 -10.04
C GLY A 255 20.66 18.33 -10.65
N GLY A 256 20.14 17.19 -11.16
CA GLY A 256 20.95 16.11 -11.70
C GLY A 256 21.65 15.23 -10.65
N ARG A 257 21.51 15.54 -9.36
CA ARG A 257 22.09 14.77 -8.25
C ARG A 257 21.04 13.78 -7.71
N GLU A 258 21.45 12.55 -7.42
CA GLU A 258 20.66 11.55 -6.74
C GLU A 258 20.43 11.95 -5.28
N ILE A 259 19.17 12.06 -4.86
CA ILE A 259 18.76 12.40 -3.47
C ILE A 259 18.06 11.21 -2.82
N VAL A 260 17.29 10.45 -3.60
CA VAL A 260 16.56 9.30 -3.12
C VAL A 260 16.89 8.11 -4.02
N ARG A 261 17.19 6.97 -3.42
CA ARG A 261 17.34 5.71 -4.11
C ARG A 261 16.51 4.64 -3.41
N LEU A 262 15.64 3.98 -4.16
CA LEU A 262 14.87 2.83 -3.69
C LEU A 262 15.25 1.62 -4.54
N ASP A 263 15.71 0.54 -3.91
CA ASP A 263 16.05 -0.72 -4.59
C ASP A 263 15.21 -1.85 -4.00
N LEU A 264 14.57 -2.61 -4.87
CA LEU A 264 13.81 -3.82 -4.53
C LEU A 264 14.37 -5.02 -5.28
N GLU A 265 14.67 -6.10 -4.58
CA GLU A 265 14.82 -7.42 -5.17
C GLU A 265 13.73 -8.34 -4.64
N MET A 266 12.97 -8.95 -5.55
CA MET A 266 12.00 -10.01 -5.26
C MET A 266 12.36 -11.21 -6.12
N SER A 267 13.00 -12.22 -5.55
CA SER A 267 13.43 -13.39 -6.27
C SER A 267 13.25 -14.68 -5.46
N ILE A 268 13.16 -15.81 -6.15
CA ILE A 268 13.10 -17.12 -5.50
C ILE A 268 14.43 -17.37 -4.77
N ALA A 269 14.34 -17.75 -3.50
CA ALA A 269 15.48 -17.98 -2.62
C ALA A 269 16.47 -16.80 -2.60
N ALA A 270 15.94 -15.58 -2.54
CA ALA A 270 16.75 -14.36 -2.42
C ALA A 270 17.70 -14.47 -1.21
N PRO A 271 18.98 -14.10 -1.35
CA PRO A 271 19.91 -14.14 -0.25
C PRO A 271 19.59 -13.05 0.77
N GLU A 272 19.69 -13.38 2.04
CA GLU A 272 19.59 -12.42 3.16
C GLU A 272 18.40 -11.45 3.04
N PRO A 273 17.15 -11.97 3.06
CA PRO A 273 15.98 -11.11 3.02
C PRO A 273 16.06 -10.05 4.13
N ARG A 274 15.82 -8.78 3.75
CA ARG A 274 15.89 -7.65 4.68
C ARG A 274 15.23 -6.41 4.10
N ASP A 275 14.89 -5.47 4.98
CA ASP A 275 14.72 -4.07 4.63
C ASP A 275 15.87 -3.29 5.26
N ALA A 276 16.55 -2.45 4.49
CA ALA A 276 17.65 -1.62 4.96
C ALA A 276 17.44 -0.17 4.53
N ILE A 277 17.70 0.78 5.44
CA ILE A 277 17.55 2.20 5.21
C ILE A 277 18.87 2.87 5.63
N VAL A 278 19.52 3.53 4.68
CA VAL A 278 20.72 4.31 4.92
C VAL A 278 20.41 5.78 4.65
N ILE A 279 20.62 6.62 5.63
CA ILE A 279 20.49 8.07 5.51
C ILE A 279 21.88 8.67 5.61
N GLN A 280 22.34 9.29 4.52
CA GLN A 280 23.51 10.15 4.54
C GLN A 280 23.05 11.54 4.95
N GLY A 281 23.59 12.04 6.07
CA GLY A 281 23.14 13.30 6.66
C GLY A 281 23.88 13.60 7.96
N ASP A 282 23.29 14.44 8.78
CA ASP A 282 23.79 14.82 10.09
C ASP A 282 22.70 14.65 11.15
N PRO A 283 22.82 13.65 12.07
CA PRO A 283 23.76 12.52 12.01
C PRO A 283 23.41 11.54 10.87
N PRO A 284 24.38 10.71 10.40
CA PRO A 284 24.07 9.60 9.50
C PRO A 284 23.35 8.49 10.26
N LEU A 285 22.41 7.79 9.59
CA LEU A 285 21.64 6.71 10.19
C LEU A 285 21.65 5.47 9.29
N ASP A 286 21.70 4.31 9.92
CA ASP A 286 21.59 3.01 9.27
C ASP A 286 20.63 2.12 10.07
N LEU A 287 19.59 1.60 9.40
CA LEU A 287 18.62 0.67 9.99
C LEU A 287 18.54 -0.58 9.13
N VAL A 288 18.57 -1.74 9.77
CA VAL A 288 18.31 -3.03 9.10
C VAL A 288 17.23 -3.79 9.84
N ILE A 289 16.16 -4.14 9.13
CA ILE A 289 15.14 -5.08 9.57
C ILE A 289 15.49 -6.45 8.98
N ARG A 290 16.08 -7.30 9.78
CA ARG A 290 16.49 -8.64 9.37
C ARG A 290 15.28 -9.51 9.04
N GLY A 291 15.35 -10.25 7.94
CA GLY A 291 14.23 -11.02 7.37
C GLY A 291 13.22 -10.17 6.59
N GLY A 292 13.31 -8.86 6.71
CA GLY A 292 12.41 -7.90 6.06
C GLY A 292 10.98 -7.90 6.63
N THR A 293 10.22 -6.87 6.32
CA THR A 293 8.81 -6.75 6.69
C THR A 293 7.96 -7.66 5.82
N HIS A 294 7.16 -8.52 6.44
CA HIS A 294 6.27 -9.42 5.70
C HIS A 294 5.22 -8.62 4.92
N GLY A 295 5.20 -8.74 3.59
CA GLY A 295 4.40 -7.90 2.72
C GLY A 295 2.90 -7.89 3.04
N ASP A 296 2.26 -9.07 3.09
CA ASP A 296 0.81 -9.16 3.29
C ASP A 296 0.42 -8.71 4.71
N ARG A 297 1.12 -9.21 5.75
CA ARG A 297 0.88 -8.80 7.13
C ARG A 297 1.20 -7.33 7.39
N GLY A 298 2.29 -6.82 6.79
CA GLY A 298 2.63 -5.40 6.86
C GLY A 298 1.56 -4.51 6.23
N THR A 299 0.98 -4.95 5.11
CA THR A 299 -0.15 -4.24 4.47
C THR A 299 -1.39 -4.22 5.38
N VAL A 300 -1.75 -5.38 5.97
CA VAL A 300 -2.86 -5.43 6.96
C VAL A 300 -2.60 -4.47 8.11
N GLY A 301 -1.37 -4.48 8.67
CA GLY A 301 -0.98 -3.57 9.74
C GLY A 301 -1.09 -2.10 9.35
N ALA A 302 -0.56 -1.72 8.19
CA ALA A 302 -0.61 -0.34 7.68
C ALA A 302 -2.05 0.16 7.49
N VAL A 303 -2.92 -0.66 6.88
CA VAL A 303 -4.34 -0.33 6.67
C VAL A 303 -5.06 -0.10 8.00
N LEU A 304 -4.93 -1.02 8.95
CA LEU A 304 -5.63 -0.90 10.24
C LEU A 304 -5.09 0.23 11.12
N SER A 305 -3.78 0.47 11.09
CA SER A 305 -3.16 1.57 11.84
C SER A 305 -3.51 2.95 11.28
N ALA A 306 -3.89 3.04 10.00
CA ALA A 306 -4.31 4.29 9.37
C ALA A 306 -5.73 4.72 9.78
N ILE A 307 -6.60 3.81 10.26
CA ILE A 307 -8.01 4.09 10.53
C ILE A 307 -8.23 5.33 11.42
N PRO A 308 -7.61 5.43 12.62
CA PRO A 308 -7.83 6.59 13.48
C PRO A 308 -7.35 7.91 12.83
N GLY A 309 -6.22 7.86 12.14
CA GLY A 309 -5.65 9.02 11.45
C GLY A 309 -6.55 9.52 10.32
N VAL A 310 -7.12 8.62 9.54
CA VAL A 310 -8.04 8.95 8.44
C VAL A 310 -9.34 9.57 8.96
N ILE A 311 -9.90 9.02 10.05
CA ILE A 311 -11.12 9.59 10.67
C ILE A 311 -10.87 11.00 11.24
N ALA A 312 -9.67 11.25 11.77
CA ALA A 312 -9.31 12.52 12.37
C ALA A 312 -8.84 13.58 11.37
N ALA A 313 -8.41 13.17 10.18
CA ALA A 313 -7.85 14.05 9.16
C ALA A 313 -8.93 14.97 8.55
N PRO A 314 -8.54 16.17 8.07
CA PRO A 314 -9.45 17.01 7.29
C PRO A 314 -9.78 16.33 5.95
N PRO A 315 -11.00 16.51 5.41
CA PRO A 315 -11.44 15.93 4.15
C PRO A 315 -10.49 16.21 2.98
N GLY A 316 -10.44 15.26 2.05
CA GLY A 316 -9.64 15.33 0.82
C GLY A 316 -8.81 14.08 0.59
N LEU A 317 -8.11 14.04 -0.53
CA LEU A 317 -7.10 13.02 -0.83
C LEU A 317 -5.87 13.29 0.01
N LYS A 318 -5.39 12.28 0.72
CA LYS A 318 -4.26 12.35 1.64
C LYS A 318 -3.20 11.34 1.26
N THR A 319 -1.98 11.66 1.62
CA THR A 319 -0.85 10.74 1.62
C THR A 319 -0.56 10.26 3.06
N VAL A 320 0.30 9.27 3.19
CA VAL A 320 0.76 8.81 4.52
C VAL A 320 1.51 9.91 5.30
N LEU A 321 1.96 10.97 4.62
CA LEU A 321 2.66 12.11 5.24
C LEU A 321 1.71 13.07 5.96
N ASP A 322 0.43 13.09 5.54
CA ASP A 322 -0.60 13.95 6.12
C ASP A 322 -1.17 13.41 7.44
N LEU A 323 -0.85 12.17 7.78
CA LEU A 323 -1.41 11.49 8.94
C LEU A 323 -0.38 11.33 10.06
N ALA A 324 -0.83 11.54 11.31
CA ALA A 324 -0.02 11.18 12.46
C ALA A 324 0.26 9.66 12.50
N LEU A 325 1.45 9.28 12.99
CA LEU A 325 1.74 7.89 13.36
C LEU A 325 0.96 7.59 14.64
N LEU A 326 -0.15 6.88 14.51
CA LEU A 326 -0.91 6.35 15.65
C LEU A 326 -0.73 4.83 15.66
N ALA A 327 -0.35 4.29 16.78
CA ALA A 327 -0.22 2.85 17.01
C ALA A 327 -1.53 2.27 17.57
#